data_70f7838e53cdfc5d885830f6a46a3762
#
_entry.id   70f7838e53cdfc5d885830f6a46a3762
#
_cell.length_a   1.000
_cell.length_b   1.000
_cell.length_c   1.000
_cell.angle_alpha   90.00
_cell.angle_beta   90.00
_cell.angle_gamma   90.00
#
_symmetry.space_group_name_H-M   'P 1'
#
loop_
_entity.id
_entity.type
_entity.pdbx_description
1 polymer ?
#
loop_
_entity_poly.entity_id
_entity_poly.type
_entity_poly.pdbx_seq_one_letter_code
_entity_poly.pdbx_strand_id
1 'polypeptide(L)'
;RVRSSAASDVYKRQVYGREGESPREPGTIGYHSLRAGNIPSSHTVYFGGMGERLEITHHSYNWECFARGACDCAAYLEGKGPGFYSIKDVLGI
;
A
#
# COMPACT_ATOMS: atom_id res chain seq x y z
N ARG A 1 11.45 -2.44 12.18
CA ARG A 1 11.46 -3.65 11.35
C ARG A 1 10.12 -4.35 11.43
N VAL A 2 9.46 -4.50 10.30
CA VAL A 2 8.26 -5.34 10.23
C VAL A 2 8.72 -6.80 10.17
N ARG A 3 8.38 -7.56 11.20
CA ARG A 3 8.66 -8.99 11.22
C ARG A 3 7.64 -9.73 10.36
N SER A 4 8.01 -10.85 9.80
CA SER A 4 7.10 -11.69 9.01
C SER A 4 5.82 -12.06 9.80
N SER A 5 5.97 -12.29 11.09
CA SER A 5 4.82 -12.53 12.00
C SER A 5 3.90 -11.31 12.08
N ALA A 6 4.45 -10.10 12.16
CA ALA A 6 3.65 -8.88 12.18
C ALA A 6 2.93 -8.66 10.84
N ALA A 7 3.56 -8.97 9.72
CA ALA A 7 2.92 -8.89 8.41
C ALA A 7 1.76 -9.89 8.29
N SER A 8 1.92 -11.11 8.79
CA SER A 8 0.84 -12.10 8.81
C SER A 8 -0.33 -11.67 9.71
N ASP A 9 -0.02 -11.01 10.84
CA ASP A 9 -1.04 -10.48 11.74
C ASP A 9 -1.85 -9.34 11.11
N VAL A 10 -1.24 -8.53 10.25
CA VAL A 10 -1.94 -7.49 9.49
C VAL A 10 -3.02 -8.13 8.61
N TYR A 11 -2.73 -9.20 7.90
CA TYR A 11 -3.71 -9.90 7.07
C TYR A 11 -4.87 -10.47 7.88
N LYS A 12 -4.63 -10.94 9.09
CA LYS A 12 -5.67 -11.47 9.98
C LYS A 12 -6.62 -10.39 10.51
N ARG A 13 -6.20 -9.12 10.47
CA ARG A 13 -6.97 -7.98 10.97
C ARG A 13 -7.73 -7.23 9.89
N GLN A 14 -7.64 -7.66 8.64
CA GLN A 14 -8.28 -6.99 7.52
C GLN A 14 -9.78 -7.26 7.51
N VAL A 15 -10.55 -6.18 7.32
CA VAL A 15 -12.00 -6.24 7.12
C VAL A 15 -12.30 -5.57 5.78
N TYR A 16 -12.92 -6.30 4.87
CA TYR A 16 -13.22 -5.84 3.52
C TYR A 16 -14.63 -5.28 3.44
N GLY A 17 -14.71 -3.94 3.38
CA GLY A 17 -15.98 -3.24 3.32
C GLY A 17 -16.76 -3.30 4.64
N ARG A 18 -17.91 -2.63 4.64
CA ARG A 18 -18.88 -2.65 5.75
C ARG A 18 -20.28 -2.58 5.17
N GLU A 19 -21.18 -3.33 5.74
CA GLU A 19 -22.58 -3.36 5.35
C GLU A 19 -23.45 -3.29 6.59
N GLY A 20 -24.52 -2.48 6.50
CA GLY A 20 -25.48 -2.29 7.58
C GLY A 20 -24.89 -1.56 8.79
N GLU A 21 -25.61 -1.61 9.90
CA GLU A 21 -25.18 -1.06 11.18
C GLU A 21 -24.43 -2.14 11.96
N SER A 22 -23.16 -1.88 12.22
CA SER A 22 -22.37 -2.77 13.05
C SER A 22 -21.28 -1.97 13.77
N PRO A 23 -21.01 -2.27 15.06
CA PRO A 23 -19.92 -1.62 15.75
C PRO A 23 -18.58 -2.00 15.12
N ARG A 24 -17.65 -1.05 15.16
CA ARG A 24 -16.29 -1.30 14.72
C ARG A 24 -15.59 -2.23 15.71
N GLU A 25 -14.98 -3.28 15.19
CA GLU A 25 -14.17 -4.18 16.00
C GLU A 25 -12.78 -3.57 16.24
N PRO A 26 -12.32 -3.41 17.49
CA PRO A 26 -11.01 -2.87 17.79
C PRO A 26 -9.87 -3.70 17.17
N GLY A 27 -8.81 -3.01 16.74
CA GLY A 27 -7.64 -3.67 16.19
C GLY A 27 -7.78 -4.16 14.75
N THR A 28 -8.85 -3.79 14.06
CA THR A 28 -9.06 -4.13 12.66
C THR A 28 -8.58 -3.02 11.72
N ILE A 29 -8.28 -3.41 10.49
CA ILE A 29 -7.91 -2.50 9.41
C ILE A 29 -9.00 -2.62 8.34
N GLY A 30 -9.72 -1.53 8.09
CA GLY A 30 -10.78 -1.51 7.09
C GLY A 30 -10.22 -1.29 5.68
N TYR A 31 -10.69 -2.09 4.74
CA TYR A 31 -10.36 -1.95 3.31
C TYR A 31 -11.64 -1.66 2.54
N HIS A 32 -11.62 -0.57 1.78
CA HIS A 32 -12.73 -0.17 0.94
C HIS A 32 -12.24 0.08 -0.48
N SER A 33 -13.03 -0.34 -1.44
CA SER A 33 -12.72 -0.15 -2.86
C SER A 33 -13.80 0.69 -3.52
N LEU A 34 -13.38 1.71 -4.25
CA LEU A 34 -14.27 2.55 -5.03
C LEU A 34 -13.95 2.36 -6.52
N ARG A 35 -15.02 2.17 -7.32
CA ARG A 35 -14.94 2.15 -8.78
C ARG A 35 -15.91 3.18 -9.32
N ALA A 36 -15.40 4.22 -10.01
CA ALA A 36 -16.22 5.30 -10.52
C ALA A 36 -15.55 5.96 -11.71
N GLY A 37 -16.33 6.25 -12.75
CA GLY A 37 -15.84 6.94 -13.94
C GLY A 37 -14.56 6.36 -14.50
N ASN A 38 -13.62 7.24 -14.83
CA ASN A 38 -12.29 6.88 -15.30
C ASN A 38 -11.21 7.21 -14.27
N ILE A 39 -11.54 7.14 -12.98
CA ILE A 39 -10.57 7.39 -11.92
C ILE A 39 -9.37 6.47 -12.11
N PRO A 40 -8.18 7.01 -12.27
CA PRO A 40 -6.97 6.20 -12.35
C PRO A 40 -6.62 5.63 -10.97
N SER A 41 -5.51 4.98 -10.86
CA SER A 41 -5.07 4.38 -9.61
C SER A 41 -4.95 5.44 -8.51
N SER A 42 -5.76 5.30 -7.47
CA SER A 42 -5.75 6.17 -6.28
C SER A 42 -5.77 5.32 -5.02
N HIS A 43 -4.93 5.69 -4.06
CA HIS A 43 -4.86 5.00 -2.77
C HIS A 43 -4.80 6.03 -1.66
N THR A 44 -5.57 5.82 -0.61
CA THR A 44 -5.50 6.64 0.60
C THR A 44 -5.41 5.73 1.82
N VAL A 45 -4.48 6.02 2.69
CA VAL A 45 -4.36 5.38 4.00
C VAL A 45 -4.77 6.39 5.06
N TYR A 46 -5.70 5.99 5.93
CA TYR A 46 -6.21 6.80 7.03
C TYR A 46 -5.70 6.26 8.35
N PHE A 47 -5.09 7.13 9.13
CA PHE A 47 -4.73 6.86 10.52
C PHE A 47 -5.61 7.72 11.41
N GLY A 48 -6.65 7.13 11.99
CA GLY A 48 -7.58 7.84 12.88
C GLY A 48 -7.08 7.84 14.31
N GLY A 49 -6.95 9.02 14.90
CA GLY A 49 -6.66 9.20 16.31
C GLY A 49 -7.84 9.83 17.04
N MET A 50 -7.66 10.17 18.30
CA MET A 50 -8.67 10.88 19.09
C MET A 50 -8.64 12.37 18.71
N GLY A 51 -9.70 12.83 18.05
CA GLY A 51 -9.82 14.21 17.61
C GLY A 51 -8.92 14.60 16.44
N GLU A 52 -8.26 13.63 15.80
CA GLU A 52 -7.35 13.90 14.68
C GLU A 52 -7.34 12.75 13.68
N ARG A 53 -6.88 13.04 12.48
CA ARG A 53 -6.71 12.05 11.41
C ARG A 53 -5.50 12.42 10.55
N LEU A 54 -4.65 11.46 10.29
CA LEU A 54 -3.59 11.58 9.29
C LEU A 54 -4.01 10.82 8.05
N GLU A 55 -3.87 11.44 6.89
CA GLU A 55 -4.15 10.82 5.60
C GLU A 55 -2.90 10.83 4.74
N ILE A 56 -2.63 9.72 4.08
CA ILE A 56 -1.59 9.65 3.06
C ILE A 56 -2.28 9.21 1.77
N THR A 57 -2.24 10.07 0.76
CA THR A 57 -2.92 9.83 -0.51
C THR A 57 -1.94 9.88 -1.66
N HIS A 58 -2.05 8.93 -2.57
CA HIS A 58 -1.32 8.88 -3.83
C HIS A 58 -2.31 8.74 -4.98
N HIS A 59 -2.20 9.63 -5.95
CA HIS A 59 -2.96 9.57 -7.21
C HIS A 59 -1.99 9.32 -8.35
N SER A 60 -2.29 8.32 -9.18
CA SER A 60 -1.59 8.09 -10.43
C SER A 60 -2.55 8.41 -11.58
N TYR A 61 -2.23 9.41 -12.37
CA TYR A 61 -3.09 9.85 -13.47
C TYR A 61 -2.96 8.99 -14.73
N ASN A 62 -1.88 8.24 -14.82
CA ASN A 62 -1.60 7.32 -15.93
C ASN A 62 -0.60 6.25 -15.45
N TRP A 63 -0.19 5.39 -16.35
CA TRP A 63 0.77 4.31 -16.02
C TRP A 63 2.24 4.72 -16.04
N GLU A 64 2.53 5.97 -16.37
CA GLU A 64 3.91 6.45 -16.56
C GLU A 64 4.74 6.33 -15.27
N CYS A 65 4.17 6.66 -14.11
CA CYS A 65 4.90 6.55 -12.85
C CYS A 65 5.29 5.10 -12.54
N PHE A 66 4.45 4.14 -12.87
CA PHE A 66 4.75 2.72 -12.70
C PHE A 66 5.82 2.25 -13.69
N ALA A 67 5.73 2.71 -14.94
CA ALA A 67 6.72 2.40 -15.96
C ALA A 67 8.11 2.94 -15.60
N ARG A 68 8.18 4.15 -15.05
CA ARG A 68 9.43 4.74 -14.56
C ARG A 68 10.06 3.90 -13.46
N GLY A 69 9.24 3.50 -12.48
CA GLY A 69 9.71 2.63 -11.40
C GLY A 69 10.24 1.29 -11.91
N ALA A 70 9.56 0.70 -12.89
CA ALA A 70 10.01 -0.54 -13.52
C ALA A 70 11.35 -0.35 -14.23
N CYS A 71 11.54 0.77 -14.93
CA CYS A 71 12.81 1.09 -15.59
C CYS A 71 13.93 1.30 -14.57
N ASP A 72 13.65 1.98 -13.47
CA ASP A 72 14.61 2.18 -12.38
C ASP A 72 15.05 0.84 -11.78
N CYS A 73 14.12 -0.07 -11.57
CA CYS A 73 14.42 -1.41 -11.08
C CYS A 73 15.28 -2.20 -12.09
N ALA A 74 14.95 -2.12 -13.37
CA ALA A 74 15.73 -2.77 -14.41
C ALA A 74 17.17 -2.23 -14.47
N ALA A 75 17.34 -0.91 -14.41
CA ALA A 75 18.65 -0.28 -14.36
C ALA A 75 19.45 -0.69 -13.12
N TYR A 76 18.79 -0.79 -11.98
CA TYR A 76 19.44 -1.26 -10.75
C TYR A 76 19.98 -2.68 -10.88
N LEU A 77 19.24 -3.57 -11.53
CA LEU A 77 19.63 -4.97 -11.70
C LEU A 77 20.78 -5.16 -12.68
N GLU A 78 21.08 -4.18 -13.52
CA GLU A 78 22.19 -4.25 -14.46
C GLU A 78 23.51 -4.45 -13.71
N GLY A 79 24.23 -5.50 -14.06
CA GLY A 79 25.52 -5.83 -13.44
C GLY A 79 25.41 -6.47 -12.04
N LYS A 80 24.21 -6.71 -11.53
CA LYS A 80 24.02 -7.42 -10.25
C LYS A 80 24.11 -8.92 -10.48
N GLY A 81 24.79 -9.60 -9.56
CA GLY A 81 24.85 -11.06 -9.56
C GLY A 81 23.53 -11.71 -9.16
N PRO A 82 23.42 -13.05 -9.25
CA PRO A 82 22.25 -13.76 -8.78
C PRO A 82 21.96 -13.45 -7.31
N GLY A 83 20.68 -13.20 -6.98
CA GLY A 83 20.31 -12.87 -5.63
C GLY A 83 18.86 -12.42 -5.55
N PHE A 84 18.44 -12.11 -4.33
CA PHE A 84 17.12 -11.58 -4.04
C PHE A 84 17.24 -10.09 -3.73
N TYR A 85 16.58 -9.27 -4.53
CA TYR A 85 16.61 -7.82 -4.40
C TYR A 85 15.22 -7.28 -4.13
N SER A 86 15.14 -6.24 -3.30
CA SER A 86 13.89 -5.59 -2.93
C SER A 86 13.85 -4.15 -3.44
N ILE A 87 12.66 -3.55 -3.39
CA ILE A 87 12.52 -2.13 -3.75
C ILE A 87 13.32 -1.21 -2.81
N LYS A 88 13.56 -1.63 -1.58
CA LYS A 88 14.42 -0.89 -0.66
C LYS A 88 15.84 -0.79 -1.17
N ASP A 89 16.34 -1.87 -1.77
CA ASP A 89 17.68 -1.88 -2.37
C ASP A 89 17.75 -0.89 -3.53
N VAL A 90 16.74 -0.85 -4.38
CA VAL A 90 16.65 0.11 -5.49
C VAL A 90 16.64 1.54 -5.00
N LEU A 91 15.90 1.83 -3.92
CA LEU A 91 15.77 3.16 -3.33
C LEU A 91 16.96 3.54 -2.44
N GLY A 92 17.81 2.61 -2.07
CA GLY A 92 18.96 2.86 -1.22
C GLY A 92 18.63 3.10 0.26
N ILE A 93 17.56 2.50 0.73
CA ILE A 93 17.11 2.67 2.12
C ILE A 93 17.09 1.36 2.92
#